data_e222ee321a4fca26eff9cb4069dba69c
#
_entry.id   e222ee321a4fca26eff9cb4069dba69c
#
_cell.length_a   1.000
_cell.length_b   1.000
_cell.length_c   1.000
_cell.angle_alpha   90.00
_cell.angle_beta   90.00
_cell.angle_gamma   90.00
#
_symmetry.space_group_name_H-M   'P 1'
#
loop_
_entity.id
_entity.type
_entity.pdbx_description
1 polymer ?
#
loop_
_entity_poly.entity_id
_entity_poly.type
_entity_poly.pdbx_seq_one_letter_code
_entity_poly.pdbx_strand_id
1 'polypeptide(L)'
;MYCTYVTQTQLWQFMRHSGYELSRGSFWWRVKRLEDHGFITRHSLPMAHRDPIFAIASSGLVYLVENVGTPYNGPEAGPDIRVDGVGVAHALGVNEVHLDLLRSRALVSWENEMEIRCRNEVADTKYAKDYDAIVTLALGGRQLLFALEYERTPKAQTEYDRIVSMLERERNLDRVLYLAGTRHIRSLLKQRLWRIRQRVLIGLASDLPKTEPADLEVVDAQTMQVYRLVDIP
;
A
#
# COMPACT_ATOMS: atom_id res chain seq x y z
N MET A 1 12.09 -1.92 -0.52
CA MET A 1 10.84 -1.23 -0.20
C MET A 1 10.72 -0.03 -1.13
N TYR A 2 9.68 0.03 -1.92
CA TYR A 2 9.48 1.10 -2.90
C TYR A 2 8.18 1.82 -2.56
N CYS A 3 8.28 3.08 -2.16
CA CYS A 3 7.14 3.97 -1.94
C CYS A 3 7.30 5.15 -2.89
N THR A 4 6.23 5.49 -3.61
CA THR A 4 6.23 6.67 -4.48
C THR A 4 6.46 7.95 -3.69
N TYR A 5 5.78 8.06 -2.53
CA TYR A 5 5.88 9.17 -1.59
C TYR A 5 5.97 8.63 -0.17
N VAL A 6 6.75 9.27 0.66
CA VAL A 6 6.92 8.90 2.07
C VAL A 6 7.15 10.15 2.91
N THR A 7 6.50 10.25 4.08
CA THR A 7 6.84 11.31 5.02
C THR A 7 8.19 10.97 5.68
N GLN A 8 8.83 11.99 6.23
CA GLN A 8 10.05 11.82 7.00
C GLN A 8 9.87 10.87 8.18
N THR A 9 8.75 10.98 8.89
CA THR A 9 8.43 10.10 10.00
C THR A 9 8.22 8.66 9.54
N GLN A 10 7.51 8.43 8.45
CA GLN A 10 7.32 7.11 7.87
C GLN A 10 8.65 6.51 7.41
N LEU A 11 9.47 7.29 6.69
CA LEU A 11 10.79 6.84 6.24
C LEU A 11 11.67 6.42 7.41
N TRP A 12 11.70 7.22 8.49
CA TRP A 12 12.39 6.87 9.72
C TRP A 12 11.89 5.54 10.31
N GLN A 13 10.58 5.35 10.38
CA GLN A 13 9.99 4.12 10.93
C GLN A 13 10.34 2.90 10.09
N PHE A 14 10.27 3.00 8.78
CA PHE A 14 10.67 1.93 7.87
C PHE A 14 12.15 1.56 8.04
N MET A 15 13.05 2.55 8.10
CA MET A 15 14.47 2.30 8.30
C MET A 15 14.77 1.64 9.64
N ARG A 16 14.01 1.99 10.69
CA ARG A 16 14.10 1.32 12.00
C ARG A 16 13.65 -0.12 11.94
N HIS A 17 12.50 -0.40 11.31
CA HIS A 17 11.98 -1.76 11.18
C HIS A 17 12.91 -2.66 10.36
N SER A 18 13.58 -2.11 9.36
CA SER A 18 14.56 -2.83 8.55
C SER A 18 15.92 -3.00 9.23
N GLY A 19 16.11 -2.45 10.42
CA GLY A 19 17.41 -2.48 11.13
C GLY A 19 18.51 -1.61 10.52
N TYR A 20 18.20 -0.82 9.49
CA TYR A 20 19.18 0.04 8.81
C TYR A 20 19.57 1.26 9.63
N GLU A 21 18.70 1.72 10.51
CA GLU A 21 18.96 2.95 11.24
C GLU A 21 18.36 2.91 12.65
N LEU A 22 19.20 3.19 13.63
CA LEU A 22 18.82 3.19 15.05
C LEU A 22 18.92 4.58 15.69
N SER A 23 19.55 5.54 15.01
CA SER A 23 19.78 6.88 15.50
C SER A 23 19.14 7.93 14.59
N ARG A 24 18.42 8.88 15.19
CA ARG A 24 17.84 10.00 14.43
C ARG A 24 18.89 10.90 13.79
N GLY A 25 20.05 11.05 14.41
CA GLY A 25 21.15 11.84 13.86
C GLY A 25 21.70 11.23 12.58
N SER A 26 22.00 9.93 12.59
CA SER A 26 22.47 9.20 11.40
C SER A 26 21.43 9.19 10.30
N PHE A 27 20.15 9.01 10.65
CA PHE A 27 19.04 9.10 9.71
C PHE A 27 19.02 10.44 8.97
N TRP A 28 19.07 11.56 9.70
CA TRP A 28 19.10 12.90 9.12
C TRP A 28 20.26 13.11 8.16
N TRP A 29 21.44 12.68 8.57
CA TRP A 29 22.62 12.78 7.72
C TRP A 29 22.51 11.97 6.43
N ARG A 30 21.95 10.75 6.50
CA ARG A 30 21.71 9.92 5.31
C ARG A 30 20.67 10.54 4.37
N VAL A 31 19.52 10.97 4.91
CA VAL A 31 18.47 11.63 4.11
C VAL A 31 19.03 12.88 3.43
N LYS A 32 19.77 13.72 4.18
CA LYS A 32 20.41 14.90 3.61
C LYS A 32 21.39 14.55 2.48
N ARG A 33 22.19 13.52 2.65
CA ARG A 33 23.12 13.07 1.58
C ARG A 33 22.38 12.62 0.34
N LEU A 34 21.29 11.85 0.48
CA LEU A 34 20.47 11.42 -0.68
C LEU A 34 19.85 12.62 -1.39
N GLU A 35 19.40 13.63 -0.65
CA GLU A 35 18.87 14.87 -1.16
C GLU A 35 19.96 15.70 -1.87
N ASP A 36 21.13 15.89 -1.24
CA ASP A 36 22.29 16.62 -1.78
C ASP A 36 22.84 15.97 -3.08
N HIS A 37 22.74 14.65 -3.21
CA HIS A 37 23.12 13.91 -4.43
C HIS A 37 21.98 13.82 -5.46
N GLY A 38 20.82 14.40 -5.18
CA GLY A 38 19.67 14.42 -6.06
C GLY A 38 18.99 13.05 -6.25
N PHE A 39 19.22 12.07 -5.36
CA PHE A 39 18.56 10.77 -5.43
C PHE A 39 17.12 10.80 -4.90
N ILE A 40 16.80 11.73 -4.04
CA ILE A 40 15.44 11.99 -3.55
C ILE A 40 15.13 13.49 -3.65
N THR A 41 13.86 13.80 -3.82
CA THR A 41 13.34 15.18 -3.81
C THR A 41 12.46 15.38 -2.58
N ARG A 42 12.62 16.55 -1.96
CA ARG A 42 11.77 16.99 -0.85
C ARG A 42 10.60 17.80 -1.41
N HIS A 43 9.39 17.47 -0.97
CA HIS A 43 8.17 18.20 -1.29
C HIS A 43 7.53 18.75 -0.02
N SER A 44 7.02 19.97 -0.11
CA SER A 44 6.21 20.57 0.94
C SER A 44 4.80 20.72 0.40
N LEU A 45 3.83 20.06 1.02
CA LEU A 45 2.42 20.28 0.70
C LEU A 45 1.88 21.36 1.65
N PRO A 46 1.53 22.56 1.14
CA PRO A 46 0.90 23.59 1.95
C PRO A 46 -0.40 23.02 2.54
N MET A 47 -0.55 23.10 3.86
CA MET A 47 -1.77 22.80 4.62
C MET A 47 -2.08 21.33 4.97
N ALA A 48 -1.48 20.29 4.36
CA ALA A 48 -1.88 18.91 4.64
C ALA A 48 -0.97 18.16 5.62
N HIS A 49 0.34 18.37 5.55
CA HIS A 49 1.31 17.71 6.41
C HIS A 49 2.40 18.66 6.89
N ARG A 50 2.64 18.71 8.21
CA ARG A 50 3.78 19.44 8.79
C ARG A 50 5.10 18.70 8.59
N ASP A 51 5.03 17.40 8.28
CA ASP A 51 6.18 16.52 8.08
C ASP A 51 6.62 16.57 6.60
N PRO A 52 7.89 16.82 6.28
CA PRO A 52 8.37 16.78 4.91
C PRO A 52 8.06 15.47 4.21
N ILE A 53 7.73 15.55 2.92
CA ILE A 53 7.45 14.40 2.08
C ILE A 53 8.63 14.22 1.13
N PHE A 54 9.09 13.01 0.98
CA PHE A 54 10.15 12.63 0.05
C PHE A 54 9.59 11.75 -1.05
N ALA A 55 10.11 11.96 -2.25
CA ALA A 55 9.93 11.08 -3.39
C ALA A 55 11.31 10.73 -3.98
N ILE A 56 11.40 9.57 -4.64
CA ILE A 56 12.60 9.22 -5.38
C ILE A 56 12.73 10.12 -6.61
N ALA A 57 13.93 10.64 -6.87
CA ALA A 57 14.22 11.43 -8.07
C ALA A 57 14.63 10.52 -9.25
N SER A 58 14.62 11.05 -10.48
CA SER A 58 15.01 10.30 -11.67
C SER A 58 16.41 9.68 -11.56
N SER A 59 17.38 10.44 -11.04
CA SER A 59 18.74 9.93 -10.79
C SER A 59 18.77 8.80 -9.74
N GLY A 60 17.90 8.86 -8.74
CA GLY A 60 17.74 7.79 -7.76
C GLY A 60 17.15 6.53 -8.37
N LEU A 61 16.18 6.65 -9.27
CA LEU A 61 15.62 5.52 -10.02
C LEU A 61 16.65 4.88 -10.93
N VAL A 62 17.38 5.67 -11.71
CA VAL A 62 18.47 5.17 -12.57
C VAL A 62 19.49 4.41 -11.73
N TYR A 63 19.90 4.97 -10.59
CA TYR A 63 20.83 4.30 -9.69
C TYR A 63 20.31 2.95 -9.21
N LEU A 64 19.02 2.85 -8.84
CA LEU A 64 18.41 1.58 -8.39
C LEU A 64 18.35 0.54 -9.51
N VAL A 65 17.99 0.95 -10.72
CA VAL A 65 17.96 0.03 -11.89
C VAL A 65 19.36 -0.51 -12.18
N GLU A 66 20.35 0.36 -12.24
CA GLU A 66 21.72 -0.01 -12.64
C GLU A 66 22.49 -0.79 -11.57
N ASN A 67 22.28 -0.49 -10.29
CA ASN A 67 23.12 -1.03 -9.20
C ASN A 67 22.39 -2.05 -8.32
N VAL A 68 21.05 -2.07 -8.31
CA VAL A 68 20.25 -2.97 -7.46
C VAL A 68 19.48 -3.98 -8.30
N GLY A 69 19.40 -3.77 -9.62
CA GLY A 69 18.66 -4.65 -10.52
C GLY A 69 17.15 -4.57 -10.32
N THR A 70 16.68 -3.43 -9.80
CA THR A 70 15.25 -3.20 -9.59
C THR A 70 14.57 -3.05 -10.94
N PRO A 71 13.63 -3.92 -11.32
CA PRO A 71 12.84 -3.70 -12.52
C PRO A 71 11.99 -2.45 -12.32
N TYR A 72 12.23 -1.43 -13.11
CA TYR A 72 11.43 -0.21 -13.15
C TYR A 72 11.00 0.07 -14.57
N ASN A 73 9.73 -0.19 -14.86
CA ASN A 73 9.07 0.16 -16.12
C ASN A 73 8.01 1.25 -15.91
N GLY A 74 8.16 2.06 -14.86
CA GLY A 74 7.27 3.18 -14.59
C GLY A 74 7.53 4.35 -15.55
N PRO A 75 6.64 5.37 -15.58
CA PRO A 75 6.85 6.57 -16.36
C PRO A 75 8.18 7.19 -15.96
N GLU A 76 8.92 7.71 -16.97
CA GLU A 76 10.15 8.44 -16.71
C GLU A 76 9.90 9.46 -15.60
N ALA A 77 10.67 9.35 -14.52
CA ALA A 77 10.60 10.30 -13.42
C ALA A 77 11.16 11.63 -13.95
N GLY A 78 10.27 12.43 -14.54
CA GLY A 78 10.61 13.80 -14.98
C GLY A 78 10.70 14.72 -13.76
N PRO A 79 11.44 15.82 -13.86
CA PRO A 79 11.56 16.83 -12.80
C PRO A 79 10.22 17.48 -12.40
N ASP A 80 9.18 17.28 -13.19
CA ASP A 80 7.83 17.83 -13.04
C ASP A 80 6.76 16.75 -12.74
N ILE A 81 7.05 15.80 -11.86
CA ILE A 81 5.93 15.03 -11.27
C ILE A 81 5.08 16.06 -10.54
N ARG A 82 3.99 16.50 -11.17
CA ARG A 82 2.96 17.28 -10.47
C ARG A 82 2.51 16.44 -9.30
N VAL A 83 2.89 16.87 -8.12
CA VAL A 83 2.50 16.23 -6.85
C VAL A 83 0.99 16.40 -6.75
N ASP A 84 0.24 15.44 -7.29
CA ASP A 84 -1.19 15.38 -7.09
C ASP A 84 -1.46 15.06 -5.62
N GLY A 85 -2.08 15.99 -4.92
CA GLY A 85 -2.37 15.84 -3.50
C GLY A 85 -3.22 14.60 -3.17
N VAL A 86 -4.01 14.10 -4.14
CA VAL A 86 -4.83 12.89 -3.98
C VAL A 86 -3.96 11.64 -4.01
N GLY A 87 -3.07 11.52 -4.99
CA GLY A 87 -2.13 10.40 -5.12
C GLY A 87 -1.14 10.34 -3.96
N VAL A 88 -0.61 11.51 -3.54
CA VAL A 88 0.26 11.57 -2.36
C VAL A 88 -0.45 11.07 -1.11
N ALA A 89 -1.65 11.58 -0.84
CA ALA A 89 -2.39 11.19 0.35
C ALA A 89 -2.78 9.70 0.35
N HIS A 90 -3.02 9.11 -0.83
CA HIS A 90 -3.22 7.67 -0.98
C HIS A 90 -1.94 6.90 -0.64
N ALA A 91 -0.82 7.24 -1.25
CA ALA A 91 0.47 6.58 -1.00
C ALA A 91 0.87 6.65 0.48
N LEU A 92 0.69 7.81 1.13
CA LEU A 92 0.95 7.94 2.56
C LEU A 92 0.04 7.07 3.41
N GLY A 93 -1.23 6.90 3.02
CA GLY A 93 -2.17 6.00 3.69
C GLY A 93 -1.79 4.53 3.56
N VAL A 94 -1.37 4.09 2.37
CA VAL A 94 -0.83 2.73 2.14
C VAL A 94 0.41 2.49 3.00
N ASN A 95 1.30 3.49 3.13
CA ASN A 95 2.48 3.40 3.99
C ASN A 95 2.11 3.25 5.48
N GLU A 96 1.07 3.95 5.97
CA GLU A 96 0.61 3.75 7.36
C GLU A 96 0.11 2.33 7.58
N VAL A 97 -0.71 1.80 6.67
CA VAL A 97 -1.16 0.39 6.71
C VAL A 97 0.03 -0.55 6.78
N HIS A 98 1.04 -0.34 5.92
CA HIS A 98 2.26 -1.16 5.92
C HIS A 98 3.00 -1.09 7.26
N LEU A 99 3.19 0.12 7.80
CA LEU A 99 3.85 0.32 9.09
C LEU A 99 3.09 -0.32 10.26
N ASP A 100 1.75 -0.25 10.26
CA ASP A 100 0.93 -0.88 11.28
C ASP A 100 1.07 -2.40 11.26
N LEU A 101 1.06 -3.01 10.07
CA LEU A 101 1.30 -4.44 9.89
C LEU A 101 2.72 -4.85 10.28
N LEU A 102 3.73 -4.03 10.00
CA LEU A 102 5.10 -4.26 10.48
C LEU A 102 5.21 -4.21 12.00
N ARG A 103 4.55 -3.26 12.65
CA ARG A 103 4.55 -3.11 14.12
C ARG A 103 3.93 -4.31 14.82
N SER A 104 2.86 -4.86 14.26
CA SER A 104 2.15 -6.02 14.80
C SER A 104 2.94 -7.34 14.68
N ARG A 105 4.02 -7.35 13.88
CA ARG A 105 4.79 -8.56 13.54
C ARG A 105 3.98 -9.65 12.84
N ALA A 106 2.78 -9.36 12.40
CA ALA A 106 1.95 -10.28 11.62
C ALA A 106 2.36 -10.32 10.14
N LEU A 107 3.07 -9.31 9.66
CA LEU A 107 3.49 -9.21 8.26
C LEU A 107 4.63 -10.19 7.95
N VAL A 108 4.37 -11.14 7.04
CA VAL A 108 5.37 -12.10 6.54
C VAL A 108 6.01 -11.58 5.25
N SER A 109 5.19 -11.07 4.32
CA SER A 109 5.67 -10.48 3.06
C SER A 109 4.79 -9.33 2.63
N TRP A 110 5.40 -8.39 1.90
CA TRP A 110 4.75 -7.25 1.26
C TRP A 110 5.35 -7.06 -0.12
N GLU A 111 4.53 -7.24 -1.15
CA GLU A 111 4.85 -6.87 -2.53
C GLU A 111 4.07 -5.60 -2.86
N ASN A 112 4.76 -4.53 -3.24
CA ASN A 112 4.13 -3.23 -3.49
C ASN A 112 3.57 -3.10 -4.91
N GLU A 113 2.77 -2.05 -5.17
CA GLU A 113 2.14 -1.78 -6.46
C GLU A 113 3.15 -1.80 -7.63
N MET A 114 4.35 -1.27 -7.46
CA MET A 114 5.36 -1.22 -8.52
C MET A 114 5.88 -2.62 -8.86
N GLU A 115 6.16 -3.44 -7.85
CA GLU A 115 6.58 -4.84 -8.05
C GLU A 115 5.48 -5.64 -8.74
N ILE A 116 4.21 -5.43 -8.34
CA ILE A 116 3.04 -6.04 -8.95
C ILE A 116 2.92 -5.63 -10.41
N ARG A 117 3.05 -4.35 -10.72
CA ARG A 117 3.01 -3.80 -12.09
C ARG A 117 4.10 -4.41 -12.95
N CYS A 118 5.34 -4.43 -12.48
CA CYS A 118 6.45 -5.08 -13.20
C CYS A 118 6.17 -6.57 -13.46
N ARG A 119 5.61 -7.29 -12.48
CA ARG A 119 5.19 -8.68 -12.64
C ARG A 119 4.11 -8.81 -13.70
N ASN A 120 3.08 -7.96 -13.66
CA ASN A 120 1.97 -7.97 -14.62
C ASN A 120 2.42 -7.67 -16.06
N GLU A 121 3.53 -6.99 -16.26
CA GLU A 121 4.08 -6.72 -17.59
C GLU A 121 4.86 -7.91 -18.16
N VAL A 122 5.64 -8.63 -17.33
CA VAL A 122 6.62 -9.62 -17.82
C VAL A 122 6.30 -11.06 -17.48
N ALA A 123 5.48 -11.36 -16.47
CA ALA A 123 5.20 -12.74 -16.06
C ALA A 123 4.05 -13.38 -16.83
N ASP A 124 4.09 -14.71 -16.97
CA ASP A 124 2.98 -15.49 -17.54
C ASP A 124 1.75 -15.49 -16.59
N THR A 125 1.99 -15.51 -15.28
CA THR A 125 0.95 -15.42 -14.27
C THR A 125 0.79 -13.96 -13.81
N LYS A 126 -0.33 -13.36 -14.22
CA LYS A 126 -0.64 -11.95 -13.94
C LYS A 126 -1.77 -11.84 -12.93
N TYR A 127 -1.71 -10.82 -12.11
CA TYR A 127 -2.87 -10.39 -11.33
C TYR A 127 -3.86 -9.64 -12.23
N ALA A 128 -5.13 -9.66 -11.87
CA ALA A 128 -6.18 -9.00 -12.65
C ALA A 128 -6.06 -7.48 -12.67
N LYS A 129 -5.33 -6.91 -11.71
CA LYS A 129 -5.02 -5.47 -11.62
C LYS A 129 -3.73 -5.23 -10.84
N ASP A 130 -3.20 -4.01 -10.92
CA ASP A 130 -2.15 -3.55 -10.04
C ASP A 130 -2.79 -3.17 -8.69
N TYR A 131 -2.70 -4.05 -7.71
CA TYR A 131 -3.16 -3.83 -6.34
C TYR A 131 -2.21 -2.88 -5.59
N ASP A 132 -2.67 -2.21 -4.54
CA ASP A 132 -1.81 -1.38 -3.68
C ASP A 132 -0.70 -2.21 -3.04
N ALA A 133 -1.01 -3.46 -2.67
CA ALA A 133 -0.02 -4.47 -2.27
C ALA A 133 -0.56 -5.89 -2.38
N ILE A 134 0.34 -6.87 -2.46
CA ILE A 134 0.05 -8.27 -2.14
C ILE A 134 0.74 -8.58 -0.81
N VAL A 135 -0.03 -9.02 0.17
CA VAL A 135 0.46 -9.21 1.53
C VAL A 135 0.22 -10.62 2.03
N THR A 136 1.22 -11.18 2.70
CA THR A 136 1.06 -12.42 3.47
C THR A 136 1.09 -12.08 4.95
N LEU A 137 0.04 -12.48 5.68
CA LEU A 137 -0.09 -12.27 7.11
C LEU A 137 -0.05 -13.60 7.86
N ALA A 138 0.70 -13.65 8.97
CA ALA A 138 0.69 -14.77 9.92
C ALA A 138 -0.40 -14.52 10.96
N LEU A 139 -1.51 -15.24 10.86
CA LEU A 139 -2.70 -15.08 11.71
C LEU A 139 -3.12 -16.44 12.30
N GLY A 140 -3.15 -16.56 13.62
CA GLY A 140 -3.60 -17.78 14.29
C GLY A 140 -2.84 -19.05 13.87
N GLY A 141 -1.53 -18.94 13.63
CA GLY A 141 -0.68 -20.05 13.19
C GLY A 141 -0.80 -20.40 11.69
N ARG A 142 -1.61 -19.67 10.93
CA ARG A 142 -1.74 -19.81 9.47
C ARG A 142 -1.11 -18.62 8.75
N GLN A 143 -0.64 -18.84 7.53
CA GLN A 143 -0.27 -17.76 6.62
C GLN A 143 -1.41 -17.55 5.62
N LEU A 144 -1.90 -16.33 5.54
CA LEU A 144 -2.99 -15.93 4.65
C LEU A 144 -2.50 -14.88 3.67
N LEU A 145 -2.74 -15.14 2.38
CA LEU A 145 -2.40 -14.23 1.29
C LEU A 145 -3.61 -13.37 0.92
N PHE A 146 -3.38 -12.07 0.78
CA PHE A 146 -4.39 -11.10 0.36
C PHE A 146 -3.85 -10.18 -0.73
N ALA A 147 -4.69 -9.83 -1.71
CA ALA A 147 -4.57 -8.56 -2.38
C ALA A 147 -5.07 -7.46 -1.43
N LEU A 148 -4.29 -6.43 -1.21
CA LEU A 148 -4.63 -5.32 -0.34
C LEU A 148 -4.96 -4.07 -1.17
N GLU A 149 -6.06 -3.42 -0.82
CA GLU A 149 -6.54 -2.15 -1.39
C GLU A 149 -6.85 -1.16 -0.28
N TYR A 150 -6.28 0.02 -0.34
CA TYR A 150 -6.58 1.11 0.57
C TYR A 150 -7.51 2.12 -0.11
N GLU A 151 -8.74 2.24 0.34
CA GLU A 151 -9.72 3.17 -0.26
C GLU A 151 -9.95 4.36 0.66
N ARG A 152 -9.51 5.53 0.22
CA ARG A 152 -9.60 6.77 0.98
C ARG A 152 -10.74 7.68 0.54
N THR A 153 -11.01 7.71 -0.76
CA THR A 153 -11.98 8.62 -1.38
C THR A 153 -12.99 7.84 -2.22
N PRO A 154 -14.25 8.29 -2.29
CA PRO A 154 -15.24 7.65 -3.15
C PRO A 154 -14.81 7.73 -4.62
N LYS A 155 -14.98 6.64 -5.35
CA LYS A 155 -14.82 6.59 -6.80
C LYS A 155 -16.18 6.73 -7.49
N ALA A 156 -16.18 7.06 -8.78
CA ALA A 156 -17.39 7.05 -9.61
C ALA A 156 -17.97 5.61 -9.72
N GLN A 157 -19.27 5.50 -9.96
CA GLN A 157 -19.92 4.18 -10.12
C GLN A 157 -19.26 3.35 -11.22
N THR A 158 -18.98 3.96 -12.37
CA THR A 158 -18.33 3.31 -13.51
C THR A 158 -16.95 2.75 -13.19
N GLU A 159 -16.25 3.37 -12.24
CA GLU A 159 -14.95 2.89 -11.78
C GLU A 159 -15.10 1.65 -10.89
N TYR A 160 -16.10 1.63 -10.00
CA TYR A 160 -16.42 0.43 -9.22
C TYR A 160 -16.87 -0.72 -10.12
N ASP A 161 -17.67 -0.47 -11.16
CA ASP A 161 -18.09 -1.48 -12.10
C ASP A 161 -16.88 -2.10 -12.84
N ARG A 162 -15.89 -1.27 -13.20
CA ARG A 162 -14.62 -1.73 -13.78
C ARG A 162 -13.81 -2.56 -12.79
N ILE A 163 -13.72 -2.13 -11.54
CA ILE A 163 -13.02 -2.85 -10.47
C ILE A 163 -13.67 -4.23 -10.27
N VAL A 164 -15.00 -4.31 -10.16
CA VAL A 164 -15.73 -5.57 -10.05
C VAL A 164 -15.39 -6.50 -11.21
N SER A 165 -15.45 -6.00 -12.45
CA SER A 165 -15.12 -6.80 -13.64
C SER A 165 -13.67 -7.31 -13.65
N MET A 166 -12.72 -6.54 -13.10
CA MET A 166 -11.33 -7.00 -12.97
C MET A 166 -11.20 -8.06 -11.88
N LEU A 167 -11.79 -7.83 -10.71
CA LEU A 167 -11.73 -8.76 -9.59
C LEU A 167 -12.40 -10.11 -9.93
N GLU A 168 -13.46 -10.12 -10.73
CA GLU A 168 -14.10 -11.37 -11.20
C GLU A 168 -13.19 -12.20 -12.14
N ARG A 169 -12.18 -11.57 -12.74
CA ARG A 169 -11.16 -12.24 -13.57
C ARG A 169 -9.96 -12.72 -12.78
N GLU A 170 -9.85 -12.34 -11.51
CA GLU A 170 -8.73 -12.74 -10.67
C GLU A 170 -8.73 -14.27 -10.48
N ARG A 171 -7.58 -14.91 -10.71
CA ARG A 171 -7.39 -16.37 -10.62
C ARG A 171 -6.22 -16.76 -9.71
N ASN A 172 -5.36 -15.80 -9.38
CA ASN A 172 -4.13 -16.04 -8.65
C ASN A 172 -4.25 -15.70 -7.16
N LEU A 173 -5.37 -15.09 -6.76
CA LEU A 173 -5.63 -14.66 -5.40
C LEU A 173 -7.05 -15.05 -4.98
N ASP A 174 -7.16 -15.69 -3.83
CA ASP A 174 -8.46 -16.13 -3.28
C ASP A 174 -9.17 -15.02 -2.52
N ARG A 175 -8.44 -14.00 -2.06
CA ARG A 175 -8.98 -13.00 -1.12
C ARG A 175 -8.45 -11.60 -1.44
N VAL A 176 -9.36 -10.63 -1.38
CA VAL A 176 -9.03 -9.20 -1.46
C VAL A 176 -9.42 -8.54 -0.15
N LEU A 177 -8.49 -7.82 0.47
CA LEU A 177 -8.71 -7.05 1.69
C LEU A 177 -8.75 -5.55 1.34
N TYR A 178 -9.94 -4.98 1.40
CA TYR A 178 -10.13 -3.53 1.36
C TYR A 178 -10.00 -2.93 2.75
N LEU A 179 -9.13 -1.95 2.91
CA LEU A 179 -9.01 -1.14 4.10
C LEU A 179 -9.57 0.26 3.81
N ALA A 180 -10.78 0.53 4.29
CA ALA A 180 -11.44 1.80 4.12
C ALA A 180 -10.84 2.86 5.06
N GLY A 181 -10.54 4.05 4.55
CA GLY A 181 -10.02 5.16 5.34
C GLY A 181 -11.05 5.75 6.31
N THR A 182 -12.34 5.57 6.04
CA THR A 182 -13.44 6.05 6.90
C THR A 182 -14.61 5.07 6.93
N ARG A 183 -15.48 5.19 7.96
CA ARG A 183 -16.71 4.39 8.04
C ARG A 183 -17.64 4.63 6.85
N HIS A 184 -17.67 5.87 6.33
CA HIS A 184 -18.46 6.19 5.13
C HIS A 184 -17.96 5.40 3.91
N ILE A 185 -16.66 5.37 3.68
CA ILE A 185 -16.05 4.59 2.59
C ILE A 185 -16.32 3.10 2.79
N ARG A 186 -16.19 2.56 4.02
CA ARG A 186 -16.55 1.15 4.32
C ARG A 186 -17.99 0.84 3.90
N SER A 187 -18.94 1.72 4.24
CA SER A 187 -20.35 1.53 3.87
C SER A 187 -20.56 1.58 2.37
N LEU A 188 -19.88 2.49 1.68
CA LEU A 188 -19.92 2.61 0.22
C LEU A 188 -19.36 1.35 -0.46
N LEU A 189 -18.20 0.86 -0.04
CA LEU A 189 -17.60 -0.37 -0.57
C LEU A 189 -18.53 -1.57 -0.43
N LYS A 190 -19.19 -1.74 0.73
CA LYS A 190 -20.22 -2.78 0.92
C LYS A 190 -21.34 -2.69 -0.10
N GLN A 191 -21.80 -1.47 -0.42
CA GLN A 191 -22.86 -1.26 -1.40
C GLN A 191 -22.40 -1.50 -2.85
N ARG A 192 -21.12 -1.31 -3.15
CA ARG A 192 -20.56 -1.42 -4.50
C ARG A 192 -20.07 -2.83 -4.83
N LEU A 193 -19.55 -3.55 -3.85
CA LEU A 193 -18.87 -4.83 -4.04
C LEU A 193 -19.72 -6.07 -3.68
N TRP A 194 -20.99 -5.92 -3.27
CA TRP A 194 -21.83 -7.02 -2.78
C TRP A 194 -22.14 -8.12 -3.82
N ARG A 195 -22.05 -7.80 -5.11
CA ARG A 195 -22.34 -8.76 -6.20
C ARG A 195 -21.11 -9.55 -6.67
N ILE A 196 -19.95 -9.24 -6.13
CA ILE A 196 -18.71 -9.86 -6.58
C ILE A 196 -18.63 -11.31 -6.11
N ARG A 197 -18.16 -12.21 -6.99
CA ARG A 197 -17.96 -13.62 -6.64
C ARG A 197 -16.64 -13.86 -5.89
N GLN A 198 -15.63 -13.04 -6.17
CA GLN A 198 -14.37 -13.05 -5.46
C GLN A 198 -14.61 -12.69 -4.00
N ARG A 199 -13.91 -13.36 -3.07
CA ARG A 199 -14.00 -13.03 -1.65
C ARG A 199 -13.35 -11.68 -1.37
N VAL A 200 -14.19 -10.70 -1.08
CA VAL A 200 -13.78 -9.34 -0.71
C VAL A 200 -14.12 -9.09 0.74
N LEU A 201 -13.10 -8.80 1.53
CA LEU A 201 -13.20 -8.45 2.96
C LEU A 201 -12.98 -6.95 3.12
N ILE A 202 -13.81 -6.28 3.90
CA ILE A 202 -13.78 -4.83 4.06
C ILE A 202 -13.59 -4.49 5.54
N GLY A 203 -12.42 -3.97 5.89
CA GLY A 203 -12.06 -3.46 7.21
C GLY A 203 -11.92 -1.94 7.26
N LEU A 204 -11.59 -1.39 8.42
CA LEU A 204 -11.22 0.02 8.62
C LEU A 204 -9.71 0.12 8.87
N ALA A 205 -9.02 0.94 8.07
CA ALA A 205 -7.59 1.19 8.26
C ALA A 205 -7.30 1.77 9.66
N SER A 206 -8.19 2.62 10.17
CA SER A 206 -8.06 3.24 11.50
C SER A 206 -8.11 2.27 12.69
N ASP A 207 -8.46 1.02 12.45
CA ASP A 207 -8.53 0.00 13.50
C ASP A 207 -7.23 -0.81 13.60
N LEU A 208 -6.42 -0.88 12.53
CA LEU A 208 -5.12 -1.57 12.53
C LEU A 208 -4.18 -1.13 13.68
N PRO A 209 -3.99 0.18 13.97
CA PRO A 209 -3.09 0.59 15.04
C PRO A 209 -3.66 0.36 16.46
N LYS A 210 -4.91 -0.08 16.58
CA LYS A 210 -5.62 -0.24 17.86
C LYS A 210 -5.81 -1.70 18.26
N THR A 211 -5.64 -2.62 17.34
CA THR A 211 -5.90 -4.05 17.53
C THR A 211 -4.81 -4.87 16.85
N GLU A 212 -4.62 -6.11 17.30
CA GLU A 212 -3.82 -7.04 16.53
C GLU A 212 -4.50 -7.33 15.18
N PRO A 213 -3.77 -7.48 14.07
CA PRO A 213 -4.37 -7.79 12.77
C PRO A 213 -5.27 -9.04 12.78
N ALA A 214 -4.98 -10.01 13.65
CA ALA A 214 -5.82 -11.18 13.84
C ALA A 214 -7.26 -10.83 14.28
N ASP A 215 -7.40 -9.80 15.10
CA ASP A 215 -8.66 -9.33 15.67
C ASP A 215 -9.33 -8.22 14.86
N LEU A 216 -8.71 -7.79 13.74
CA LEU A 216 -9.30 -6.79 12.88
C LEU A 216 -10.69 -7.24 12.40
N GLU A 217 -11.71 -6.42 12.69
CA GLU A 217 -13.06 -6.66 12.20
C GLU A 217 -13.14 -6.39 10.70
N VAL A 218 -13.56 -7.41 9.96
CA VAL A 218 -13.81 -7.32 8.51
C VAL A 218 -15.22 -7.78 8.19
N VAL A 219 -15.80 -7.19 7.17
CA VAL A 219 -17.11 -7.59 6.62
C VAL A 219 -16.88 -8.26 5.28
N ASP A 220 -17.36 -9.46 5.10
CA ASP A 220 -17.42 -10.10 3.78
C ASP A 220 -18.45 -9.36 2.91
N ALA A 221 -18.02 -8.85 1.77
CA ALA A 221 -18.85 -8.00 0.91
C ALA A 221 -20.07 -8.74 0.34
N GLN A 222 -19.96 -10.05 0.09
CA GLN A 222 -21.03 -10.86 -0.50
C GLN A 222 -22.06 -11.29 0.54
N THR A 223 -21.58 -11.84 1.65
CA THR A 223 -22.48 -12.42 2.68
C THR A 223 -22.93 -11.40 3.71
N MET A 224 -22.27 -10.25 3.77
CA MET A 224 -22.43 -9.22 4.83
C MET A 224 -22.13 -9.73 6.24
N GLN A 225 -21.54 -10.91 6.37
CA GLN A 225 -21.10 -11.45 7.66
C GLN A 225 -19.86 -10.69 8.15
N VAL A 226 -19.79 -10.55 9.47
CA VAL A 226 -18.66 -9.92 10.17
C VAL A 226 -17.78 -11.01 10.73
N TYR A 227 -16.47 -10.89 10.51
CA TYR A 227 -15.46 -11.80 11.02
C TYR A 227 -14.33 -11.04 11.70
N ARG A 228 -13.61 -11.68 12.59
CA ARG A 228 -12.22 -11.29 12.86
C ARG A 228 -11.36 -11.81 11.70
N LEU A 229 -10.32 -11.09 11.33
CA LEU A 229 -9.48 -11.46 10.18
C LEU A 229 -8.85 -12.87 10.34
N VAL A 230 -8.62 -13.32 11.57
CA VAL A 230 -8.12 -14.69 11.86
C VAL A 230 -9.18 -15.78 11.61
N ASP A 231 -10.46 -15.46 11.74
CA ASP A 231 -11.58 -16.42 11.67
C ASP A 231 -12.20 -16.56 10.27
N ILE A 232 -11.65 -15.86 9.27
CA ILE A 232 -12.15 -15.98 7.90
C ILE A 232 -11.96 -17.41 7.38
N PRO A 233 -13.00 -17.99 6.77
CA PRO A 233 -12.95 -19.35 6.26
C PRO A 233 -12.06 -19.49 5.03
#